data_e9fb0a64a84cf927485a43c54e46482f
#
_entry.id   e9fb0a64a84cf927485a43c54e46482f
#
_cell.length_a   1.000
_cell.length_b   1.000
_cell.length_c   1.000
_cell.angle_alpha   90.00
_cell.angle_beta   90.00
_cell.angle_gamma   90.00
#
_symmetry.space_group_name_H-M   'P 1'
#
loop_
_entity.id
_entity.type
_entity.pdbx_description
1 polymer ?
#
loop_
_entity_poly.entity_id
_entity_poly.type
_entity_poly.pdbx_seq_one_letter_code
_entity_poly.pdbx_strand_id
1 'polypeptide(L)'
;MELTDIFTKKNIEVLRLLSKESLHIRDIAGKLDISPAKVHSTIQLFKKHNLIKENKEKNKIVISLNKESTLLKNIIDLLNANNVDVSFEPKMNIFDTISPLDFRYYGRNERIFQKLQPYLSENAMIRHMAKVEAALTNILAKKGICSKKVADEVEKASKKISAEEVYVEEDKLKHNVRALVNCIRNRVSDEAKPFIHFTATSHDIISTADALRCKEFTNSILIPA
;
A
#
# COMPACT_ATOMS: atom_id res chain seq x y z
N MET A 1 10.77 5.96 -26.64
CA MET A 1 10.81 6.22 -25.17
C MET A 1 9.87 7.38 -24.89
N GLU A 2 8.83 7.10 -24.15
CA GLU A 2 7.77 8.04 -23.79
C GLU A 2 8.06 8.72 -22.46
N LEU A 3 7.31 9.77 -22.12
CA LEU A 3 7.45 10.48 -20.84
C LEU A 3 7.17 9.56 -19.64
N THR A 4 6.27 8.61 -19.81
CA THR A 4 5.91 7.59 -18.82
C THR A 4 7.08 6.68 -18.43
N ASP A 5 8.07 6.50 -19.32
CA ASP A 5 9.26 5.69 -19.06
C ASP A 5 10.16 6.30 -17.96
N ILE A 6 9.99 7.59 -17.64
CA ILE A 6 10.71 8.28 -16.57
C ILE A 6 10.33 7.67 -15.20
N PHE A 7 9.09 7.25 -15.01
CA PHE A 7 8.54 6.81 -13.73
C PHE A 7 8.81 5.33 -13.40
N THR A 8 9.83 4.72 -13.99
CA THR A 8 10.30 3.41 -13.53
C THR A 8 11.15 3.55 -12.26
N LYS A 9 11.13 2.53 -11.38
CA LYS A 9 11.91 2.51 -10.13
C LYS A 9 13.37 2.92 -10.35
N LYS A 10 14.05 2.28 -11.29
CA LYS A 10 15.47 2.54 -11.58
C LYS A 10 15.72 3.97 -12.08
N ASN A 11 14.84 4.51 -12.89
CA ASN A 11 14.98 5.88 -13.40
C ASN A 11 14.77 6.91 -12.27
N ILE A 12 13.82 6.64 -11.36
CA ILE A 12 13.61 7.49 -10.17
C ILE A 12 14.81 7.42 -9.21
N GLU A 13 15.40 6.24 -9.00
CA GLU A 13 16.61 6.07 -8.20
C GLU A 13 17.78 6.91 -8.78
N VAL A 14 17.92 6.93 -10.12
CA VAL A 14 18.92 7.78 -10.79
C VAL A 14 18.62 9.26 -10.58
N LEU A 15 17.36 9.72 -10.70
CA LEU A 15 16.99 11.12 -10.41
C LEU A 15 17.28 11.51 -8.96
N ARG A 16 16.95 10.63 -7.99
CA ARG A 16 17.25 10.86 -6.57
C ARG A 16 18.74 10.93 -6.28
N LEU A 17 19.54 10.10 -6.93
CA LEU A 17 20.98 10.15 -6.78
C LEU A 17 21.54 11.46 -7.34
N LEU A 18 21.10 11.88 -8.53
CA LEU A 18 21.50 13.11 -9.18
C LEU A 18 20.97 14.38 -8.47
N SER A 19 19.92 14.26 -7.65
CA SER A 19 19.48 15.40 -6.82
C SER A 19 20.44 15.73 -5.67
N LYS A 20 21.25 14.77 -5.25
CA LYS A 20 22.23 14.94 -4.17
C LYS A 20 23.58 15.41 -4.69
N GLU A 21 24.01 14.89 -5.83
CA GLU A 21 25.35 15.16 -6.37
C GLU A 21 25.38 14.97 -7.90
N SER A 22 26.30 15.67 -8.55
CA SER A 22 26.57 15.46 -9.99
C SER A 22 27.56 14.32 -10.16
N LEU A 23 27.27 13.37 -11.07
CA LEU A 23 28.03 12.13 -11.15
C LEU A 23 28.35 11.73 -12.59
N HIS A 24 29.39 10.92 -12.73
CA HIS A 24 29.72 10.24 -13.97
C HIS A 24 28.87 8.97 -14.15
N ILE A 25 28.59 8.56 -15.41
CA ILE A 25 27.78 7.38 -15.72
C ILE A 25 28.26 6.12 -14.98
N ARG A 26 29.58 5.89 -14.90
CA ARG A 26 30.13 4.73 -14.18
C ARG A 26 29.90 4.79 -12.68
N ASP A 27 29.94 5.99 -12.10
CA ASP A 27 29.72 6.17 -10.65
C ASP A 27 28.24 5.97 -10.32
N ILE A 28 27.32 6.41 -11.19
CA ILE A 28 25.88 6.12 -11.07
C ILE A 28 25.64 4.60 -11.13
N ALA A 29 26.27 3.92 -12.09
CA ALA A 29 26.17 2.47 -12.26
C ALA A 29 26.63 1.70 -11.02
N GLY A 30 27.78 2.09 -10.46
CA GLY A 30 28.34 1.48 -9.25
C GLY A 30 27.51 1.74 -7.99
N LYS A 31 27.00 2.98 -7.80
CA LYS A 31 26.20 3.33 -6.62
C LYS A 31 24.80 2.68 -6.60
N LEU A 32 24.23 2.39 -7.76
CA LEU A 32 22.89 1.81 -7.88
C LEU A 32 22.88 0.33 -8.26
N ASP A 33 24.06 -0.29 -8.38
CA ASP A 33 24.24 -1.68 -8.81
C ASP A 33 23.45 -2.00 -10.10
N ILE A 34 23.63 -1.17 -11.13
CA ILE A 34 23.02 -1.34 -12.45
C ILE A 34 24.07 -1.25 -13.54
N SER A 35 23.80 -1.90 -14.68
CA SER A 35 24.75 -1.89 -15.79
C SER A 35 24.97 -0.46 -16.34
N PRO A 36 26.18 -0.11 -16.77
CA PRO A 36 26.46 1.18 -17.42
C PRO A 36 25.60 1.44 -18.66
N ALA A 37 25.25 0.38 -19.41
CA ALA A 37 24.36 0.47 -20.56
C ALA A 37 22.94 0.91 -20.14
N LYS A 38 22.43 0.41 -19.01
CA LYS A 38 21.12 0.83 -18.47
C LYS A 38 21.18 2.28 -18.00
N VAL A 39 22.23 2.71 -17.31
CA VAL A 39 22.42 4.13 -16.94
C VAL A 39 22.44 4.99 -18.19
N HIS A 40 23.21 4.61 -19.21
CA HIS A 40 23.27 5.36 -20.47
C HIS A 40 21.88 5.53 -21.10
N SER A 41 21.08 4.47 -21.21
CA SER A 41 19.71 4.57 -21.75
C SER A 41 18.81 5.49 -20.93
N THR A 42 18.93 5.47 -19.59
CA THR A 42 18.21 6.37 -18.68
C THR A 42 18.64 7.82 -18.88
N ILE A 43 19.95 8.08 -19.01
CA ILE A 43 20.49 9.43 -19.28
C ILE A 43 19.99 9.97 -20.63
N GLN A 44 19.94 9.15 -21.69
CA GLN A 44 19.37 9.55 -22.97
C GLN A 44 17.88 9.91 -22.85
N LEU A 45 17.10 9.15 -22.08
CA LEU A 45 15.72 9.46 -21.79
C LEU A 45 15.58 10.81 -21.06
N PHE A 46 16.36 11.04 -20.03
CA PHE A 46 16.35 12.30 -19.27
C PHE A 46 16.79 13.50 -20.11
N LYS A 47 17.77 13.30 -20.98
CA LYS A 47 18.23 14.32 -21.91
C LYS A 47 17.13 14.69 -22.92
N LYS A 48 16.43 13.70 -23.49
CA LYS A 48 15.29 13.91 -24.39
C LYS A 48 14.20 14.78 -23.75
N HIS A 49 13.98 14.64 -22.47
CA HIS A 49 12.95 15.39 -21.72
C HIS A 49 13.53 16.61 -20.96
N ASN A 50 14.75 17.00 -21.27
CA ASN A 50 15.40 18.19 -20.68
C ASN A 50 15.50 18.17 -19.13
N LEU A 51 15.67 16.98 -18.54
CA LEU A 51 15.75 16.80 -17.09
C LEU A 51 17.18 16.93 -16.56
N ILE A 52 18.18 16.79 -17.43
CA ILE A 52 19.60 16.80 -17.07
C ILE A 52 20.42 17.71 -17.98
N LYS A 53 21.59 18.12 -17.49
CA LYS A 53 22.67 18.79 -18.23
C LYS A 53 23.93 17.92 -18.18
N GLU A 54 24.66 17.88 -19.29
CA GLU A 54 25.98 17.23 -19.42
C GLU A 54 27.06 18.28 -19.36
N ASN A 55 27.96 18.19 -18.39
CA ASN A 55 29.11 19.09 -18.26
C ASN A 55 30.40 18.32 -18.51
N LYS A 56 31.35 18.92 -19.26
CA LYS A 56 32.65 18.31 -19.48
C LYS A 56 33.63 18.82 -18.41
N GLU A 57 34.11 17.91 -17.56
CA GLU A 57 35.13 18.18 -16.55
C GLU A 57 36.37 17.29 -16.80
N LYS A 58 37.53 17.88 -17.06
CA LYS A 58 38.82 17.16 -17.19
C LYS A 58 38.71 15.82 -17.97
N ASN A 59 38.22 15.84 -19.19
CA ASN A 59 38.00 14.64 -20.05
C ASN A 59 36.90 13.64 -19.60
N LYS A 60 36.07 13.99 -18.62
CA LYS A 60 34.92 13.18 -18.21
C LYS A 60 33.64 13.95 -18.42
N ILE A 61 32.55 13.21 -18.75
CA ILE A 61 31.21 13.79 -18.83
C ILE A 61 30.55 13.59 -17.47
N VAL A 62 30.20 14.68 -16.80
CA VAL A 62 29.48 14.68 -15.54
C VAL A 62 28.04 15.05 -15.80
N ILE A 63 27.14 14.28 -15.23
CA ILE A 63 25.68 14.43 -15.35
C ILE A 63 25.17 15.20 -14.14
N SER A 64 24.42 16.26 -14.38
CA SER A 64 23.75 17.05 -13.33
C SER A 64 22.28 17.26 -13.69
N LEU A 65 21.42 17.53 -12.70
CA LEU A 65 20.04 17.88 -12.95
C LEU A 65 19.90 19.26 -13.58
N ASN A 66 18.99 19.40 -14.52
CA ASN A 66 18.64 20.69 -15.11
C ASN A 66 17.64 21.44 -14.22
N LYS A 67 18.14 22.20 -13.26
CA LYS A 67 17.32 22.96 -12.29
C LYS A 67 16.39 24.00 -12.92
N GLU A 68 16.58 24.33 -14.19
CA GLU A 68 15.72 25.26 -14.94
C GLU A 68 14.50 24.56 -15.56
N SER A 69 14.50 23.22 -15.63
CA SER A 69 13.40 22.44 -16.19
C SER A 69 12.17 22.48 -15.28
N THR A 70 11.08 23.03 -15.77
CA THR A 70 9.77 23.05 -15.07
C THR A 70 9.27 21.62 -14.85
N LEU A 71 9.46 20.74 -15.84
CA LEU A 71 9.09 19.32 -15.72
C LEU A 71 9.85 18.63 -14.58
N LEU A 72 11.16 18.89 -14.46
CA LEU A 72 11.94 18.34 -13.36
C LEU A 72 11.47 18.85 -12.00
N LYS A 73 11.16 20.16 -11.88
CA LYS A 73 10.61 20.73 -10.64
C LYS A 73 9.32 20.01 -10.25
N ASN A 74 8.37 19.89 -11.16
CA ASN A 74 7.11 19.19 -10.91
C ASN A 74 7.31 17.72 -10.51
N ILE A 75 8.27 17.01 -11.12
CA ILE A 75 8.59 15.62 -10.75
C ILE A 75 9.19 15.58 -9.33
N ILE A 76 10.11 16.48 -8.99
CA ILE A 76 10.73 16.53 -7.66
C ILE A 76 9.66 16.88 -6.61
N ASP A 77 8.80 17.86 -6.88
CA ASP A 77 7.70 18.24 -5.97
C ASP A 77 6.73 17.09 -5.76
N LEU A 78 6.39 16.36 -6.80
CA LEU A 78 5.56 15.13 -6.71
C LEU A 78 6.25 14.04 -5.87
N LEU A 79 7.55 13.85 -6.04
CA LEU A 79 8.33 12.87 -5.28
C LEU A 79 8.52 13.27 -3.81
N ASN A 80 8.57 14.57 -3.51
CA ASN A 80 8.71 15.11 -2.16
C ASN A 80 7.36 15.22 -1.43
N ALA A 81 6.30 15.63 -2.12
CA ALA A 81 4.95 15.79 -1.54
C ALA A 81 4.38 14.47 -1.04
N ASN A 82 4.85 13.38 -1.60
CA ASN A 82 4.29 12.09 -1.26
C ASN A 82 5.15 11.34 -0.27
N ASN A 83 6.11 11.78 0.45
CA ASN A 83 6.93 10.91 1.31
C ASN A 83 6.84 9.41 0.91
N VAL A 84 6.52 9.22 -0.35
CA VAL A 84 6.37 7.92 -0.96
C VAL A 84 7.79 7.42 -1.06
N ASP A 85 8.15 6.61 -0.11
CA ASP A 85 9.16 5.61 -0.35
C ASP A 85 8.71 4.88 -1.61
N VAL A 86 9.26 5.30 -2.78
CA VAL A 86 8.95 4.69 -4.07
C VAL A 86 9.76 3.40 -4.17
N SER A 87 9.62 2.57 -3.18
CA SER A 87 9.70 1.14 -3.32
C SER A 87 8.38 0.70 -3.98
N PHE A 88 8.29 0.86 -5.29
CA PHE A 88 7.27 0.22 -6.13
C PHE A 88 7.58 -1.28 -6.30
N GLU A 89 8.02 -1.91 -5.27
CA GLU A 89 7.73 -3.30 -5.04
C GLU A 89 6.64 -3.26 -3.98
N PRO A 90 5.41 -3.63 -4.30
CA PRO A 90 4.53 -4.10 -3.26
C PRO A 90 5.33 -5.23 -2.61
N LYS A 91 5.93 -4.99 -1.45
CA LYS A 91 6.39 -6.08 -0.60
C LYS A 91 5.11 -6.87 -0.38
N MET A 92 4.96 -7.97 -1.12
CA MET A 92 3.84 -8.87 -0.95
C MET A 92 3.93 -9.35 0.50
N ASN A 93 3.12 -8.73 1.35
CA ASN A 93 2.97 -9.18 2.71
C ASN A 93 2.31 -10.56 2.65
N ILE A 94 2.74 -11.49 3.45
CA ILE A 94 2.14 -12.83 3.53
C ILE A 94 0.62 -12.76 3.77
N PHE A 95 0.13 -11.74 4.47
CA PHE A 95 -1.30 -11.52 4.73
C PHE A 95 -2.07 -10.93 3.53
N ASP A 96 -1.38 -10.53 2.47
CA ASP A 96 -1.98 -10.08 1.21
C ASP A 96 -2.05 -11.19 0.17
N THR A 97 -1.48 -12.36 0.45
CA THR A 97 -1.55 -13.52 -0.44
C THR A 97 -2.94 -14.16 -0.42
N ILE A 98 -3.34 -14.73 -1.55
CA ILE A 98 -4.65 -15.39 -1.75
C ILE A 98 -4.47 -16.91 -1.66
N SER A 99 -3.35 -17.42 -2.15
CA SER A 99 -3.00 -18.84 -2.11
C SER A 99 -1.48 -19.05 -2.20
N PRO A 100 -0.96 -20.25 -1.91
CA PRO A 100 0.45 -20.57 -2.10
C PRO A 100 0.94 -20.39 -3.55
N LEU A 101 0.03 -20.35 -4.52
CA LEU A 101 0.34 -20.14 -5.93
C LEU A 101 0.46 -18.66 -6.32
N ASP A 102 0.06 -17.75 -5.45
CA ASP A 102 -0.03 -16.31 -5.73
C ASP A 102 1.29 -15.70 -6.10
N PHE A 103 2.36 -16.10 -5.44
CA PHE A 103 3.70 -15.63 -5.81
C PHE A 103 4.05 -15.96 -7.26
N ARG A 104 3.67 -17.13 -7.76
CA ARG A 104 3.96 -17.56 -9.12
C ARG A 104 3.07 -16.88 -10.16
N TYR A 105 1.79 -16.73 -9.88
CA TYR A 105 0.80 -16.27 -10.86
C TYR A 105 0.46 -14.80 -10.70
N TYR A 106 0.23 -14.33 -9.48
CA TYR A 106 -0.17 -12.96 -9.19
C TYR A 106 1.00 -12.05 -8.82
N GLY A 107 1.98 -12.53 -8.07
CA GLY A 107 3.17 -11.75 -7.72
C GLY A 107 4.02 -11.33 -8.91
N ARG A 108 3.90 -12.05 -10.05
CA ARG A 108 4.49 -11.65 -11.34
C ARG A 108 3.57 -10.81 -12.21
N ASN A 109 2.28 -10.73 -11.87
CA ASN A 109 1.30 -9.93 -12.56
C ASN A 109 0.66 -8.93 -11.58
N GLU A 110 1.40 -7.89 -11.27
CA GLU A 110 1.03 -6.84 -10.33
C GLU A 110 -0.37 -6.27 -10.59
N ARG A 111 -0.75 -6.08 -11.86
CA ARG A 111 -2.05 -5.53 -12.24
C ARG A 111 -3.22 -6.42 -11.80
N ILE A 112 -3.08 -7.74 -11.92
CA ILE A 112 -4.11 -8.70 -11.47
C ILE A 112 -4.12 -8.72 -9.94
N PHE A 113 -2.95 -8.82 -9.31
CA PHE A 113 -2.83 -8.83 -7.86
C PHE A 113 -3.48 -7.60 -7.22
N GLN A 114 -3.17 -6.39 -7.69
CA GLN A 114 -3.75 -5.15 -7.18
C GLN A 114 -5.28 -5.10 -7.31
N LYS A 115 -5.86 -5.73 -8.35
CA LYS A 115 -7.30 -5.80 -8.51
C LYS A 115 -7.97 -6.80 -7.55
N LEU A 116 -7.33 -7.92 -7.24
CA LEU A 116 -7.90 -9.01 -6.44
C LEU A 116 -7.64 -8.86 -4.95
N GLN A 117 -6.45 -8.41 -4.57
CA GLN A 117 -6.01 -8.28 -3.18
C GLN A 117 -7.00 -7.51 -2.28
N PRO A 118 -7.65 -6.41 -2.70
CA PRO A 118 -8.59 -5.68 -1.85
C PRO A 118 -9.83 -6.48 -1.43
N TYR A 119 -10.11 -7.60 -2.07
CA TYR A 119 -11.30 -8.42 -1.82
C TYR A 119 -10.98 -9.83 -1.32
N LEU A 120 -9.90 -10.44 -1.82
CA LEU A 120 -9.66 -11.87 -1.66
C LEU A 120 -8.54 -12.19 -0.66
N SER A 121 -7.68 -11.24 -0.30
CA SER A 121 -6.58 -11.46 0.62
C SER A 121 -7.04 -11.62 2.07
N GLU A 122 -6.13 -12.10 2.92
CA GLU A 122 -6.36 -12.18 4.38
C GLU A 122 -6.51 -10.80 5.01
N ASN A 123 -5.75 -9.81 4.57
CA ASN A 123 -5.96 -8.41 4.95
C ASN A 123 -7.38 -7.93 4.59
N ALA A 124 -7.91 -8.35 3.45
CA ALA A 124 -9.28 -8.04 3.06
C ALA A 124 -10.28 -8.71 3.99
N MET A 125 -10.06 -9.97 4.38
CA MET A 125 -10.93 -10.71 5.31
C MET A 125 -10.99 -10.01 6.67
N ILE A 126 -9.85 -9.72 7.27
CA ILE A 126 -9.77 -9.01 8.56
C ILE A 126 -10.46 -7.64 8.49
N ARG A 127 -10.21 -6.89 7.43
CA ARG A 127 -10.82 -5.57 7.22
C ARG A 127 -12.35 -5.64 7.08
N HIS A 128 -12.88 -6.66 6.40
CA HIS A 128 -14.32 -6.85 6.27
C HIS A 128 -14.95 -7.30 7.58
N MET A 129 -14.31 -8.19 8.34
CA MET A 129 -14.78 -8.56 9.68
C MET A 129 -14.80 -7.34 10.63
N ALA A 130 -13.76 -6.51 10.63
CA ALA A 130 -13.72 -5.26 11.41
C ALA A 130 -14.84 -4.28 10.99
N LYS A 131 -15.17 -4.22 9.69
CA LYS A 131 -16.28 -3.42 9.15
C LYS A 131 -17.64 -3.93 9.66
N VAL A 132 -17.82 -5.24 9.79
CA VAL A 132 -19.03 -5.83 10.36
C VAL A 132 -19.17 -5.51 11.85
N GLU A 133 -18.10 -5.60 12.64
CA GLU A 133 -18.10 -5.20 14.06
C GLU A 133 -18.49 -3.73 14.24
N ALA A 134 -17.94 -2.84 13.41
CA ALA A 134 -18.31 -1.43 13.42
C ALA A 134 -19.78 -1.21 13.03
N ALA A 135 -20.27 -1.94 12.03
CA ALA A 135 -21.67 -1.87 11.60
C ALA A 135 -22.63 -2.33 12.72
N LEU A 136 -22.30 -3.41 13.42
CA LEU A 136 -23.05 -3.89 14.57
C LEU A 136 -23.15 -2.78 15.63
N THR A 137 -22.04 -2.18 16.04
CA THR A 137 -22.04 -1.11 17.04
C THR A 137 -22.83 0.13 16.58
N ASN A 138 -22.75 0.47 15.28
CA ASN A 138 -23.57 1.54 14.70
C ASN A 138 -25.08 1.25 14.79
N ILE A 139 -25.50 -0.01 14.62
CA ILE A 139 -26.90 -0.41 14.79
C ILE A 139 -27.33 -0.35 16.25
N LEU A 140 -26.46 -0.77 17.18
CA LEU A 140 -26.71 -0.63 18.61
C LEU A 140 -26.94 0.83 19.01
N ALA A 141 -26.15 1.76 18.47
CA ALA A 141 -26.33 3.19 18.71
C ALA A 141 -27.68 3.71 18.13
N LYS A 142 -28.04 3.29 16.91
CA LYS A 142 -29.35 3.62 16.31
C LYS A 142 -30.53 3.10 17.14
N LYS A 143 -30.36 2.00 17.84
CA LYS A 143 -31.35 1.42 18.75
C LYS A 143 -31.33 2.03 20.17
N GLY A 144 -30.42 2.97 20.43
CA GLY A 144 -30.28 3.60 21.75
C GLY A 144 -29.62 2.71 22.83
N ILE A 145 -28.99 1.61 22.43
CA ILE A 145 -28.31 0.67 23.34
C ILE A 145 -26.94 1.22 23.76
N CYS A 146 -26.26 1.95 22.87
CA CYS A 146 -25.04 2.70 23.17
C CYS A 146 -25.12 4.12 22.60
N SER A 147 -24.17 4.97 22.99
CA SER A 147 -24.09 6.33 22.46
C SER A 147 -23.52 6.34 21.03
N LYS A 148 -23.87 7.37 20.24
CA LYS A 148 -23.26 7.60 18.93
C LYS A 148 -21.74 7.78 19.04
N LYS A 149 -21.27 8.42 20.11
CA LYS A 149 -19.84 8.60 20.39
C LYS A 149 -19.10 7.26 20.45
N VAL A 150 -19.68 6.27 21.13
CA VAL A 150 -19.14 4.89 21.19
C VAL A 150 -19.07 4.27 19.81
N ALA A 151 -20.13 4.38 19.02
CA ALA A 151 -20.14 3.82 17.66
C ALA A 151 -19.08 4.47 16.76
N ASP A 152 -18.95 5.80 16.80
CA ASP A 152 -17.94 6.54 16.02
C ASP A 152 -16.51 6.16 16.45
N GLU A 153 -16.29 5.90 17.74
CA GLU A 153 -14.99 5.45 18.26
C GLU A 153 -14.63 4.05 17.77
N VAL A 154 -15.56 3.10 17.86
CA VAL A 154 -15.38 1.73 17.35
C VAL A 154 -15.15 1.73 15.84
N GLU A 155 -15.88 2.54 15.09
CA GLU A 155 -15.67 2.65 13.63
C GLU A 155 -14.28 3.18 13.29
N LYS A 156 -13.78 4.18 14.01
CA LYS A 156 -12.42 4.70 13.81
C LYS A 156 -11.34 3.68 14.19
N ALA A 157 -11.55 2.93 15.26
CA ALA A 157 -10.65 1.87 15.69
C ALA A 157 -10.60 0.73 14.66
N SER A 158 -11.77 0.27 14.19
CA SER A 158 -11.90 -0.82 13.21
C SER A 158 -11.18 -0.54 11.89
N LYS A 159 -11.15 0.73 11.44
CA LYS A 159 -10.43 1.13 10.21
C LYS A 159 -8.90 1.06 10.31
N LYS A 160 -8.35 0.94 11.54
CA LYS A 160 -6.91 0.91 11.81
C LYS A 160 -6.37 -0.48 12.13
N ILE A 161 -7.21 -1.51 12.08
CA ILE A 161 -6.82 -2.89 12.35
C ILE A 161 -6.01 -3.43 11.17
N SER A 162 -4.89 -4.08 11.46
CA SER A 162 -4.09 -4.83 10.50
C SER A 162 -4.22 -6.34 10.72
N ALA A 163 -4.01 -7.15 9.68
CA ALA A 163 -3.98 -8.60 9.82
C ALA A 163 -2.84 -9.04 10.75
N GLU A 164 -1.68 -8.41 10.64
CA GLU A 164 -0.48 -8.74 11.45
C GLU A 164 -0.77 -8.70 12.94
N GLU A 165 -1.41 -7.63 13.44
CA GLU A 165 -1.73 -7.53 14.87
C GLU A 165 -2.80 -8.54 15.32
N VAL A 166 -3.76 -8.84 14.44
CA VAL A 166 -4.80 -9.84 14.74
C VAL A 166 -4.18 -11.22 14.84
N TYR A 167 -3.26 -11.58 13.95
CA TYR A 167 -2.57 -12.88 14.00
C TYR A 167 -1.65 -13.01 15.22
N VAL A 168 -0.95 -11.94 15.61
CA VAL A 168 -0.15 -11.94 16.85
C VAL A 168 -1.04 -12.20 18.08
N GLU A 169 -2.23 -11.66 18.10
CA GLU A 169 -3.18 -11.89 19.19
C GLU A 169 -3.83 -13.28 19.08
N GLU A 170 -4.13 -13.75 17.87
CA GLU A 170 -4.68 -15.08 17.61
C GLU A 170 -3.72 -16.18 18.04
N ASP A 171 -2.42 -16.02 17.85
CA ASP A 171 -1.42 -16.98 18.29
C ASP A 171 -1.49 -17.26 19.80
N LYS A 172 -1.90 -16.28 20.59
CA LYS A 172 -2.08 -16.42 22.03
C LYS A 172 -3.44 -17.07 22.37
N LEU A 173 -4.50 -16.69 21.66
CA LEU A 173 -5.87 -17.06 21.99
C LEU A 173 -6.37 -18.29 21.27
N LYS A 174 -5.75 -18.62 20.12
CA LYS A 174 -6.18 -19.67 19.18
C LYS A 174 -7.62 -19.51 18.71
N HIS A 175 -8.04 -18.24 18.51
CA HIS A 175 -9.39 -17.91 18.07
C HIS A 175 -9.41 -16.56 17.32
N ASN A 176 -9.64 -16.60 16.01
CA ASN A 176 -9.49 -15.48 15.07
C ASN A 176 -10.41 -14.27 15.39
N VAL A 177 -11.74 -14.50 15.47
CA VAL A 177 -12.69 -13.40 15.73
C VAL A 177 -12.46 -12.78 17.09
N ARG A 178 -12.13 -13.60 18.12
CA ARG A 178 -11.82 -13.08 19.46
C ARG A 178 -10.56 -12.22 19.45
N ALA A 179 -9.55 -12.62 18.68
CA ALA A 179 -8.33 -11.83 18.47
C ALA A 179 -8.65 -10.47 17.85
N LEU A 180 -9.45 -10.44 16.77
CA LEU A 180 -9.93 -9.21 16.17
C LEU A 180 -10.66 -8.31 17.17
N VAL A 181 -11.59 -8.87 17.95
CA VAL A 181 -12.35 -8.15 18.98
C VAL A 181 -11.41 -7.53 20.01
N ASN A 182 -10.40 -8.26 20.48
CA ASN A 182 -9.41 -7.76 21.41
C ASN A 182 -8.59 -6.60 20.80
N CYS A 183 -8.15 -6.73 19.55
CA CYS A 183 -7.43 -5.67 18.85
C CYS A 183 -8.26 -4.37 18.73
N ILE A 184 -9.57 -4.48 18.45
CA ILE A 184 -10.48 -3.32 18.45
C ILE A 184 -10.62 -2.76 19.87
N ARG A 185 -10.86 -3.62 20.88
CA ARG A 185 -11.00 -3.21 22.29
C ARG A 185 -9.79 -2.47 22.83
N ASN A 186 -8.60 -2.82 22.41
CA ASN A 186 -7.36 -2.16 22.82
C ASN A 186 -7.21 -0.73 22.26
N ARG A 187 -8.07 -0.31 21.34
CA ARG A 187 -8.05 1.01 20.68
C ARG A 187 -9.20 1.91 21.05
N VAL A 188 -10.06 1.47 21.96
CA VAL A 188 -11.25 2.20 22.36
C VAL A 188 -11.30 2.39 23.88
N SER A 189 -12.11 3.35 24.32
CA SER A 189 -12.37 3.62 25.72
C SER A 189 -13.06 2.44 26.43
N ASP A 190 -12.96 2.39 27.77
CA ASP A 190 -13.64 1.36 28.57
C ASP A 190 -15.16 1.41 28.40
N GLU A 191 -15.71 2.59 28.15
CA GLU A 191 -17.14 2.78 27.83
C GLU A 191 -17.57 2.03 26.57
N ALA A 192 -16.69 1.98 25.54
CA ALA A 192 -17.00 1.38 24.26
C ALA A 192 -16.79 -0.15 24.22
N LYS A 193 -15.85 -0.68 25.01
CA LYS A 193 -15.48 -2.11 25.01
C LYS A 193 -16.65 -3.09 25.12
N PRO A 194 -17.67 -2.88 25.98
CA PRO A 194 -18.78 -3.82 26.12
C PRO A 194 -19.64 -3.98 24.86
N PHE A 195 -19.65 -2.97 23.98
CA PHE A 195 -20.50 -2.96 22.78
C PHE A 195 -19.86 -3.59 21.54
N ILE A 196 -18.57 -3.93 21.63
CA ILE A 196 -17.86 -4.63 20.54
C ILE A 196 -18.21 -6.11 20.63
N HIS A 197 -18.66 -6.68 19.53
CA HIS A 197 -19.13 -8.08 19.45
C HIS A 197 -20.36 -8.38 20.35
N PHE A 198 -21.13 -7.34 20.64
CA PHE A 198 -22.29 -7.46 21.55
C PHE A 198 -23.36 -8.34 20.94
N THR A 199 -23.73 -9.42 21.64
CA THR A 199 -24.74 -10.44 21.23
C THR A 199 -24.42 -11.21 19.96
N ALA A 200 -23.26 -10.98 19.31
CA ALA A 200 -22.86 -11.73 18.12
C ALA A 200 -22.07 -12.99 18.49
N THR A 201 -22.09 -13.96 17.59
CA THR A 201 -21.16 -15.08 17.58
C THR A 201 -20.16 -14.94 16.42
N SER A 202 -19.08 -15.72 16.45
CA SER A 202 -18.02 -15.64 15.45
C SER A 202 -18.54 -15.84 14.02
N HIS A 203 -19.48 -16.75 13.83
CA HIS A 203 -20.05 -17.00 12.50
C HIS A 203 -20.91 -15.85 11.97
N ASP A 204 -21.57 -15.07 12.84
CA ASP A 204 -22.30 -13.87 12.40
C ASP A 204 -21.36 -12.86 11.75
N ILE A 205 -20.15 -12.72 12.29
CA ILE A 205 -19.14 -11.82 11.78
C ILE A 205 -18.51 -12.37 10.50
N ILE A 206 -18.07 -13.65 10.51
CA ILE A 206 -17.38 -14.29 9.39
C ILE A 206 -18.30 -14.37 8.17
N SER A 207 -19.50 -14.93 8.32
CA SER A 207 -20.43 -15.12 7.20
C SER A 207 -20.88 -13.80 6.59
N THR A 208 -21.10 -12.77 7.42
CA THR A 208 -21.48 -11.43 6.95
C THR A 208 -20.32 -10.75 6.23
N ALA A 209 -19.09 -10.88 6.74
CA ALA A 209 -17.90 -10.37 6.11
C ALA A 209 -17.64 -11.04 4.75
N ASP A 210 -17.80 -12.36 4.67
CA ASP A 210 -17.65 -13.11 3.41
C ASP A 210 -18.72 -12.70 2.39
N ALA A 211 -19.98 -12.61 2.80
CA ALA A 211 -21.04 -12.16 1.90
C ALA A 211 -20.79 -10.75 1.36
N LEU A 212 -20.35 -9.84 2.22
CA LEU A 212 -20.02 -8.47 1.82
C LEU A 212 -18.84 -8.45 0.86
N ARG A 213 -17.77 -9.18 1.16
CA ARG A 213 -16.56 -9.29 0.37
C ARG A 213 -16.84 -9.85 -1.03
N CYS A 214 -17.60 -10.98 -1.08
CA CYS A 214 -18.02 -11.58 -2.34
C CYS A 214 -18.89 -10.63 -3.16
N LYS A 215 -19.82 -9.92 -2.54
CA LYS A 215 -20.67 -8.93 -3.21
C LYS A 215 -19.82 -7.80 -3.80
N GLU A 216 -18.91 -7.23 -3.02
CA GLU A 216 -18.05 -6.12 -3.48
C GLU A 216 -17.15 -6.61 -4.62
N PHE A 217 -16.54 -7.80 -4.52
CA PHE A 217 -15.73 -8.40 -5.58
C PHE A 217 -16.54 -8.65 -6.87
N THR A 218 -17.70 -9.24 -6.75
CA THR A 218 -18.57 -9.55 -7.91
C THR A 218 -18.93 -8.26 -8.65
N ASN A 219 -19.40 -7.25 -7.93
CA ASN A 219 -19.85 -6.00 -8.54
C ASN A 219 -18.70 -5.14 -9.12
N SER A 220 -17.52 -5.18 -8.49
CA SER A 220 -16.41 -4.31 -8.88
C SER A 220 -15.44 -4.95 -9.87
N ILE A 221 -15.37 -6.28 -9.90
CA ILE A 221 -14.39 -7.01 -10.70
C ILE A 221 -15.04 -7.97 -11.70
N LEU A 222 -15.94 -8.87 -11.24
CA LEU A 222 -16.47 -9.92 -12.10
C LEU A 222 -17.48 -9.42 -13.13
N ILE A 223 -18.43 -8.55 -12.74
CA ILE A 223 -19.44 -8.03 -13.66
C ILE A 223 -18.85 -7.08 -14.71
N PRO A 224 -17.89 -6.17 -14.37
CA PRO A 224 -17.28 -5.27 -15.33
C PRO A 224 -16.21 -5.92 -16.24
N ALA A 225 -15.76 -7.16 -15.96
CA ALA A 225 -14.72 -7.84 -16.72
C ALA A 225 -15.28 -8.46 -18.00
#